data_597b52ec65a23ec0f3f637ff364d13dc
#
_entry.id   597b52ec65a23ec0f3f637ff364d13dc
#
_cell.length_a   1.000
_cell.length_b   1.000
_cell.length_c   1.000
_cell.angle_alpha   90.00
_cell.angle_beta   90.00
_cell.angle_gamma   90.00
#
_symmetry.space_group_name_H-M   'P 1'
#
loop_
_entity.id
_entity.type
_entity.pdbx_description
1 polymer ?
#
loop_
_entity_poly.entity_id
_entity_poly.type
_entity_poly.pdbx_seq_one_letter_code
_entity_poly.pdbx_strand_id
1 'polypeptide(L)'
;MRFPIPFRDLLPIEAIKQLSQLVSQPTLVNAIKEAAQKIGLKDQFQSGNIQQILQQAGRWMESVSEPWLRNAQTGLMPGINATGELFSSRWCSHRLCPEAITQMNHLQSRYAETIKLDQQLRNLLIGLTSAQAVVVVPSTTVALYVLALANASSKEPMRWVLPRVDCVRLPQAGAMSGGNVRAILDFANAHTTEIGTNQDCMPSDFVESLHEIGARLLLASPNALPAESRFEHRSRGLSAAKQTGASVTEILMDGAIHDLTGLGLTSKVIANSWDDGIDLIVVPGDALLGGPECGIILGKQSTLESVLKITDTLGLQASSITKAALLRTLQASESFEQWRQLPIGASLSTSLENLQNRAGRLVTQLASNTTFERVTTARKSCRIGAGVWSNQRLDSSTVQIFPKSVSPSAMADQFSTGELPIWANVQSDHIELVLRSIEPDEDRLIVQQLCPDNTGS
;
A
#
# COMPACT_ATOMS: atom_id res chain seq x y z
N MET A 1 15.78 25.93 28.12
CA MET A 1 15.33 25.61 29.51
C MET A 1 14.88 24.18 29.54
N ARG A 2 15.62 23.29 30.21
CA ARG A 2 15.23 21.91 30.44
C ARG A 2 14.18 21.88 31.55
N PHE A 3 13.00 21.39 31.28
CA PHE A 3 12.01 21.06 32.30
C PHE A 3 12.36 19.71 32.92
N PRO A 4 12.56 19.61 34.24
CA PRO A 4 13.04 18.39 34.90
C PRO A 4 11.89 17.53 35.47
N ILE A 5 10.81 17.32 34.76
CA ILE A 5 9.73 16.40 35.20
C ILE A 5 9.27 15.56 34.02
N PRO A 6 9.23 14.23 34.14
CA PRO A 6 8.63 13.41 33.14
C PRO A 6 7.11 13.65 33.13
N PHE A 7 6.63 14.38 32.17
CA PHE A 7 5.19 14.66 31.95
C PHE A 7 4.36 13.38 31.66
N ARG A 8 4.96 12.22 31.79
CA ARG A 8 4.39 10.94 31.41
C ARG A 8 3.21 10.47 32.27
N ASP A 9 3.08 11.02 33.50
CA ASP A 9 2.13 10.46 34.47
C ASP A 9 1.07 11.45 34.98
N LEU A 10 0.96 12.65 34.42
CA LEU A 10 0.22 13.75 35.11
C LEU A 10 -1.02 14.29 34.38
N LEU A 11 -1.31 14.00 33.12
CA LEU A 11 -2.52 14.56 32.49
C LEU A 11 -3.30 13.50 31.67
N PRO A 12 -4.60 13.32 31.93
CA PRO A 12 -5.50 12.54 31.08
C PRO A 12 -5.56 13.14 29.67
N ILE A 13 -5.71 12.28 28.66
CA ILE A 13 -5.79 12.66 27.22
C ILE A 13 -6.84 13.74 26.95
N GLU A 14 -7.94 13.75 27.72
CA GLU A 14 -8.96 14.80 27.67
C GLU A 14 -8.42 16.18 28.09
N ALA A 15 -7.50 16.24 29.03
CA ALA A 15 -6.89 17.51 29.47
C ALA A 15 -5.97 18.10 28.38
N ILE A 16 -5.30 17.30 27.60
CA ILE A 16 -4.46 17.74 26.47
C ILE A 16 -5.34 18.26 25.31
N LYS A 17 -6.46 17.58 25.00
CA LYS A 17 -7.46 18.08 24.03
C LYS A 17 -8.10 19.40 24.49
N GLN A 18 -8.40 19.52 25.77
CA GLN A 18 -8.92 20.77 26.34
C GLN A 18 -7.89 21.89 26.31
N LEU A 19 -6.60 21.59 26.54
CA LEU A 19 -5.51 22.58 26.45
C LEU A 19 -5.31 23.05 24.99
N SER A 20 -5.40 22.18 24.00
CA SER A 20 -5.28 22.58 22.58
C SER A 20 -6.46 23.45 22.11
N GLN A 21 -7.67 23.19 22.64
CA GLN A 21 -8.84 24.03 22.40
C GLN A 21 -8.78 25.36 23.18
N LEU A 22 -8.19 25.36 24.37
CA LEU A 22 -7.99 26.56 25.18
C LEU A 22 -6.97 27.54 24.59
N VAL A 23 -5.90 27.03 23.92
CA VAL A 23 -4.85 27.88 23.29
C VAL A 23 -5.42 28.70 22.12
N SER A 24 -6.51 28.26 21.50
CA SER A 24 -7.20 29.00 20.42
C SER A 24 -8.24 30.01 20.92
N GLN A 25 -8.50 30.11 22.24
CA GLN A 25 -9.49 31.03 22.78
C GLN A 25 -8.94 32.44 23.07
N PRO A 26 -9.67 33.51 22.70
CA PRO A 26 -9.25 34.90 22.95
C PRO A 26 -8.99 35.21 24.44
N THR A 27 -9.63 34.49 25.34
CA THR A 27 -9.49 34.62 26.80
C THR A 27 -8.11 34.21 27.30
N LEU A 28 -7.50 33.14 26.71
CA LEU A 28 -6.17 32.70 27.13
C LEU A 28 -5.08 33.64 26.62
N VAL A 29 -5.25 34.17 25.40
CA VAL A 29 -4.33 35.20 24.85
C VAL A 29 -4.31 36.45 25.75
N ASN A 30 -5.46 36.83 26.29
CA ASN A 30 -5.56 37.96 27.22
C ASN A 30 -4.95 37.64 28.59
N ALA A 31 -5.15 36.44 29.13
CA ALA A 31 -4.55 35.98 30.37
C ALA A 31 -3.00 35.88 30.29
N ILE A 32 -2.46 35.45 29.15
CA ILE A 32 -1.01 35.43 28.90
C ILE A 32 -0.46 36.87 28.81
N LYS A 33 -1.19 37.80 28.18
CA LYS A 33 -0.82 39.23 28.16
C LYS A 33 -0.80 39.86 29.56
N GLU A 34 -1.79 39.56 30.39
CA GLU A 34 -1.84 40.06 31.78
C GLU A 34 -0.73 39.47 32.66
N ALA A 35 -0.43 38.17 32.48
CA ALA A 35 0.69 37.53 33.20
C ALA A 35 2.05 38.09 32.78
N ALA A 36 2.27 38.32 31.49
CA ALA A 36 3.49 38.94 30.96
C ALA A 36 3.66 40.38 31.42
N GLN A 37 2.56 41.14 31.59
CA GLN A 37 2.59 42.48 32.16
C GLN A 37 2.96 42.47 33.66
N LYS A 38 2.51 41.45 34.42
CA LYS A 38 2.83 41.32 35.87
C LYS A 38 4.28 40.89 36.12
N ILE A 39 4.95 40.24 35.17
CA ILE A 39 6.33 39.74 35.30
C ILE A 39 7.37 40.74 34.73
N GLY A 40 6.94 41.90 34.26
CA GLY A 40 7.86 42.98 33.80
C GLY A 40 8.50 42.75 32.41
N LEU A 41 7.98 41.83 31.60
CA LEU A 41 8.46 41.53 30.24
C LEU A 41 7.79 42.41 29.16
N LYS A 42 7.57 43.68 29.46
CA LYS A 42 6.81 44.60 28.61
C LYS A 42 7.39 44.85 27.22
N ASP A 43 8.68 44.74 27.05
CA ASP A 43 9.34 45.17 25.79
C ASP A 43 9.58 44.06 24.76
N GLN A 44 9.30 42.78 25.11
CA GLN A 44 9.49 41.64 24.19
C GLN A 44 8.21 41.14 23.52
N PHE A 45 7.04 41.61 23.91
CA PHE A 45 5.76 41.16 23.38
C PHE A 45 5.01 42.24 22.61
N GLN A 46 5.48 42.61 21.43
CA GLN A 46 4.65 43.33 20.47
C GLN A 46 3.57 42.38 19.87
N SER A 47 2.36 42.89 19.70
CA SER A 47 1.14 42.13 19.39
C SER A 47 1.23 41.22 18.16
N GLY A 48 2.18 41.46 17.22
CA GLY A 48 2.43 40.61 16.06
C GLY A 48 3.25 39.35 16.37
N ASN A 49 4.12 39.39 17.38
CA ASN A 49 4.98 38.26 17.73
C ASN A 49 4.23 37.18 18.53
N ILE A 50 3.22 37.56 19.32
CA ILE A 50 2.47 36.61 20.14
C ILE A 50 1.67 35.63 19.26
N GLN A 51 1.05 36.13 18.20
CA GLN A 51 0.34 35.23 17.24
C GLN A 51 1.30 34.29 16.51
N GLN A 52 2.49 34.74 16.14
CA GLN A 52 3.49 33.87 15.50
C GLN A 52 4.06 32.86 16.51
N ILE A 53 4.31 33.24 17.74
CA ILE A 53 4.78 32.33 18.81
C ILE A 53 3.70 31.30 19.14
N LEU A 54 2.44 31.70 19.23
CA LEU A 54 1.31 30.80 19.46
C LEU A 54 1.06 29.84 18.25
N GLN A 55 1.22 30.35 17.03
CA GLN A 55 1.16 29.49 15.84
C GLN A 55 2.34 28.53 15.73
N GLN A 56 3.54 28.95 16.11
CA GLN A 56 4.72 28.08 16.16
C GLN A 56 4.61 27.05 17.29
N ALA A 57 4.15 27.47 18.48
CA ALA A 57 3.88 26.58 19.60
C ALA A 57 2.73 25.61 19.28
N GLY A 58 1.68 26.04 18.56
CA GLY A 58 0.60 25.19 18.06
C GLY A 58 1.10 24.15 17.07
N ARG A 59 1.87 24.55 16.07
CA ARG A 59 2.50 23.63 15.11
C ARG A 59 3.52 22.70 15.76
N TRP A 60 4.26 23.18 16.72
CA TRP A 60 5.19 22.35 17.51
C TRP A 60 4.42 21.34 18.37
N MET A 61 3.34 21.77 19.06
CA MET A 61 2.46 20.85 19.80
C MET A 61 1.77 19.83 18.89
N GLU A 62 1.28 20.22 17.72
CA GLU A 62 0.74 19.30 16.73
C GLU A 62 1.81 18.30 16.26
N SER A 63 3.02 18.76 15.97
CA SER A 63 4.11 17.89 15.53
C SER A 63 4.63 16.93 16.60
N VAL A 64 4.50 17.27 17.87
CA VAL A 64 4.95 16.44 19.00
C VAL A 64 3.81 15.59 19.57
N SER A 65 2.57 16.10 19.58
CA SER A 65 1.42 15.38 20.13
C SER A 65 0.82 14.38 19.14
N GLU A 66 0.91 14.64 17.85
CA GLU A 66 0.32 13.77 16.82
C GLU A 66 0.96 12.37 16.80
N PRO A 67 2.30 12.22 16.82
CA PRO A 67 2.94 10.90 16.95
C PRO A 67 2.62 10.23 18.30
N TRP A 68 2.54 11.02 19.37
CA TRP A 68 2.31 10.49 20.72
C TRP A 68 0.86 10.02 20.93
N LEU A 69 -0.13 10.75 20.40
CA LEU A 69 -1.54 10.36 20.42
C LEU A 69 -1.80 9.13 19.54
N ARG A 70 -1.09 9.00 18.42
CA ARG A 70 -1.15 7.82 17.56
C ARG A 70 -0.61 6.56 18.26
N ASN A 71 0.50 6.68 18.96
CA ASN A 71 1.15 5.53 19.61
C ASN A 71 0.44 5.05 20.89
N ALA A 72 -0.22 5.94 21.62
CA ALA A 72 -0.84 5.60 22.89
C ALA A 72 -2.18 4.87 22.77
N GLN A 73 -2.85 4.94 21.61
CA GLN A 73 -4.25 4.50 21.50
C GLN A 73 -4.49 3.20 20.73
N THR A 74 -3.60 2.76 19.84
CA THR A 74 -3.89 1.64 18.93
C THR A 74 -2.97 0.43 19.06
N GLY A 75 -1.84 0.54 19.75
CA GLY A 75 -0.80 -0.50 19.73
C GLY A 75 -0.14 -0.69 18.37
N LEU A 76 -0.58 0.05 17.33
CA LEU A 76 0.02 0.09 16.00
C LEU A 76 0.99 1.26 15.95
N MET A 77 2.26 0.96 15.76
CA MET A 77 3.30 1.97 15.61
C MET A 77 3.59 2.13 14.11
N PRO A 78 3.28 3.30 13.52
CA PRO A 78 3.76 3.61 12.18
C PRO A 78 5.30 3.66 12.22
N GLY A 79 5.93 3.14 11.18
CA GLY A 79 7.40 3.07 11.14
C GLY A 79 7.91 3.10 9.71
N ILE A 80 9.23 3.04 9.58
CA ILE A 80 9.94 3.13 8.32
C ILE A 80 10.21 1.74 7.77
N ASN A 81 9.76 1.49 6.54
CA ASN A 81 10.08 0.28 5.80
C ASN A 81 11.44 0.42 5.12
N ALA A 82 12.49 -0.09 5.75
CA ALA A 82 13.83 -0.12 5.19
C ALA A 82 14.24 -1.51 4.66
N THR A 83 13.27 -2.39 4.36
CA THR A 83 13.54 -3.76 3.88
C THR A 83 13.76 -3.86 2.37
N GLY A 84 13.27 -2.90 1.59
CA GLY A 84 13.23 -2.94 0.14
C GLY A 84 12.02 -3.68 -0.44
N GLU A 85 11.22 -4.36 0.38
CA GLU A 85 9.99 -5.02 -0.04
C GLU A 85 8.84 -4.01 -0.02
N LEU A 86 8.36 -3.62 -1.20
CA LEU A 86 7.24 -2.69 -1.36
C LEU A 86 5.89 -3.43 -1.24
N PHE A 87 5.81 -4.65 -1.81
CA PHE A 87 4.61 -5.47 -1.83
C PHE A 87 4.75 -6.67 -0.90
N SER A 88 4.28 -6.52 0.33
CA SER A 88 4.34 -7.57 1.34
C SER A 88 3.10 -7.54 2.22
N SER A 89 2.57 -8.71 2.59
CA SER A 89 1.47 -8.83 3.55
C SER A 89 1.85 -8.38 4.98
N ARG A 90 3.13 -8.13 5.22
CA ARG A 90 3.62 -7.57 6.50
C ARG A 90 3.14 -6.14 6.73
N TRP A 91 2.93 -5.38 5.66
CA TRP A 91 2.52 -3.99 5.71
C TRP A 91 1.01 -3.86 5.50
N CYS A 92 0.39 -2.85 6.10
CA CYS A 92 -1.05 -2.60 5.94
C CYS A 92 -1.44 -2.21 4.51
N SER A 93 -0.58 -1.52 3.79
CA SER A 93 -0.64 -1.14 2.38
C SER A 93 0.57 -0.25 2.08
N HIS A 94 0.68 0.26 0.84
CA HIS A 94 1.57 1.40 0.58
C HIS A 94 1.06 2.66 1.26
N ARG A 95 1.96 3.63 1.42
CA ARG A 95 1.55 4.99 1.75
C ARG A 95 0.62 5.52 0.66
N LEU A 96 -0.51 6.06 1.06
CA LEU A 96 -1.43 6.74 0.14
C LEU A 96 -0.89 8.14 -0.20
N CYS A 97 -1.26 8.65 -1.36
CA CYS A 97 -0.95 10.03 -1.71
C CYS A 97 -1.65 11.04 -0.77
N PRO A 98 -1.08 12.23 -0.56
CA PRO A 98 -1.63 13.24 0.35
C PRO A 98 -3.08 13.62 0.03
N GLU A 99 -3.45 13.63 -1.26
CA GLU A 99 -4.80 13.94 -1.72
C GLU A 99 -5.82 12.88 -1.26
N ALA A 100 -5.44 11.60 -1.31
CA ALA A 100 -6.28 10.51 -0.83
C ALA A 100 -6.46 10.59 0.70
N ILE A 101 -5.39 10.82 1.45
CA ILE A 101 -5.44 10.99 2.92
C ILE A 101 -6.33 12.18 3.30
N THR A 102 -6.15 13.31 2.63
CA THR A 102 -6.96 14.51 2.85
C THR A 102 -8.43 14.23 2.60
N GLN A 103 -8.76 13.53 1.52
CA GLN A 103 -10.15 13.18 1.20
C GLN A 103 -10.76 12.23 2.23
N MET A 104 -10.01 11.24 2.71
CA MET A 104 -10.46 10.35 3.78
C MET A 104 -10.80 11.14 5.05
N ASN A 105 -9.93 12.07 5.46
CA ASN A 105 -10.15 12.92 6.63
C ASN A 105 -11.38 13.82 6.46
N HIS A 106 -11.60 14.38 5.27
CA HIS A 106 -12.79 15.19 4.99
C HIS A 106 -14.10 14.39 5.11
N LEU A 107 -14.11 13.16 4.58
CA LEU A 107 -15.28 12.31 4.67
C LEU A 107 -15.60 11.84 6.09
N GLN A 108 -14.58 11.68 6.93
CA GLN A 108 -14.77 11.33 8.34
C GLN A 108 -15.23 12.52 9.20
N SER A 109 -14.91 13.74 8.79
CA SER A 109 -15.21 14.95 9.56
C SER A 109 -16.53 15.62 9.18
N ARG A 110 -17.14 15.28 8.03
CA ARG A 110 -18.36 15.91 7.52
C ARG A 110 -19.25 14.94 6.73
N TYR A 111 -20.53 15.24 6.64
CA TYR A 111 -21.44 14.50 5.75
C TYR A 111 -21.09 14.72 4.30
N ALA A 112 -21.10 13.64 3.51
CA ALA A 112 -20.86 13.66 2.08
C ALA A 112 -21.89 12.81 1.34
N GLU A 113 -22.19 13.19 0.09
CA GLU A 113 -23.12 12.46 -0.77
C GLU A 113 -22.39 11.30 -1.47
N THR A 114 -22.71 10.07 -1.08
CA THR A 114 -22.01 8.87 -1.56
C THR A 114 -22.39 8.46 -2.98
N ILE A 115 -23.62 8.79 -3.43
CA ILE A 115 -24.10 8.44 -4.78
C ILE A 115 -23.23 9.09 -5.86
N LYS A 116 -22.87 10.36 -5.70
CA LYS A 116 -21.96 11.06 -6.62
C LYS A 116 -20.55 10.48 -6.61
N LEU A 117 -20.06 10.08 -5.43
CA LEU A 117 -18.78 9.42 -5.30
C LEU A 117 -18.71 8.13 -6.12
N ASP A 118 -19.71 7.26 -5.97
CA ASP A 118 -19.77 5.99 -6.69
C ASP A 118 -19.83 6.20 -8.21
N GLN A 119 -20.59 7.19 -8.66
CA GLN A 119 -20.68 7.51 -10.08
C GLN A 119 -19.37 8.06 -10.64
N GLN A 120 -18.70 8.98 -9.92
CA GLN A 120 -17.41 9.53 -10.32
C GLN A 120 -16.33 8.46 -10.41
N LEU A 121 -16.22 7.60 -9.37
CA LEU A 121 -15.26 6.52 -9.34
C LEU A 121 -15.48 5.52 -10.48
N ARG A 122 -16.73 5.13 -10.72
CA ARG A 122 -17.10 4.23 -11.82
C ARG A 122 -16.71 4.81 -13.17
N ASN A 123 -17.07 6.06 -13.43
CA ASN A 123 -16.76 6.72 -14.71
C ASN A 123 -15.25 6.82 -14.95
N LEU A 124 -14.49 7.18 -13.91
CA LEU A 124 -13.03 7.26 -14.00
C LEU A 124 -12.40 5.89 -14.27
N LEU A 125 -12.80 4.86 -13.53
CA LEU A 125 -12.29 3.49 -13.75
C LEU A 125 -12.65 2.96 -15.15
N ILE A 126 -13.86 3.19 -15.63
CA ILE A 126 -14.26 2.83 -17.01
C ILE A 126 -13.35 3.53 -18.02
N GLY A 127 -13.10 4.84 -17.84
CA GLY A 127 -12.22 5.61 -18.73
C GLY A 127 -10.78 5.12 -18.74
N LEU A 128 -10.24 4.77 -17.56
CA LEU A 128 -8.84 4.33 -17.42
C LEU A 128 -8.62 2.87 -17.85
N THR A 129 -9.61 2.01 -17.74
CA THR A 129 -9.47 0.56 -17.94
C THR A 129 -10.17 0.04 -19.18
N SER A 130 -10.94 0.86 -19.88
CA SER A 130 -11.80 0.47 -21.02
C SER A 130 -12.83 -0.62 -20.69
N ALA A 131 -13.13 -0.84 -19.42
CA ALA A 131 -14.19 -1.75 -18.97
C ALA A 131 -15.59 -1.16 -19.27
N GLN A 132 -16.61 -2.02 -19.42
CA GLN A 132 -17.99 -1.55 -19.56
C GLN A 132 -18.68 -1.31 -18.22
N ALA A 133 -18.26 -2.06 -17.19
CA ALA A 133 -18.78 -1.95 -15.83
C ALA A 133 -17.71 -2.24 -14.79
N VAL A 134 -17.92 -1.71 -13.58
CA VAL A 134 -16.97 -1.79 -12.46
C VAL A 134 -17.72 -2.03 -11.15
N VAL A 135 -17.15 -2.90 -10.32
CA VAL A 135 -17.56 -3.10 -8.91
C VAL A 135 -16.33 -3.01 -8.02
N VAL A 136 -16.38 -2.23 -6.96
CA VAL A 136 -15.28 -2.09 -5.99
C VAL A 136 -15.69 -2.73 -4.66
N VAL A 137 -14.91 -3.69 -4.20
CA VAL A 137 -15.12 -4.51 -3.00
C VAL A 137 -13.96 -4.36 -2.02
N PRO A 138 -14.09 -4.79 -0.75
CA PRO A 138 -13.07 -4.54 0.27
C PRO A 138 -11.68 -5.13 -0.01
N SER A 139 -11.58 -6.24 -0.74
CA SER A 139 -10.30 -6.87 -1.08
C SER A 139 -10.40 -7.74 -2.33
N THR A 140 -9.25 -8.12 -2.90
CA THR A 140 -9.17 -9.05 -4.02
C THR A 140 -9.75 -10.42 -3.66
N THR A 141 -9.60 -10.86 -2.41
CA THR A 141 -10.23 -12.09 -1.89
C THR A 141 -11.76 -12.00 -1.97
N VAL A 142 -12.34 -10.89 -1.53
CA VAL A 142 -13.80 -10.64 -1.62
C VAL A 142 -14.23 -10.56 -3.09
N ALA A 143 -13.41 -9.98 -3.97
CA ALA A 143 -13.71 -9.92 -5.40
C ALA A 143 -13.89 -11.32 -6.00
N LEU A 144 -12.94 -12.23 -5.76
CA LEU A 144 -13.05 -13.59 -6.24
C LEU A 144 -14.24 -14.34 -5.61
N TYR A 145 -14.46 -14.13 -4.29
CA TYR A 145 -15.57 -14.76 -3.57
C TYR A 145 -16.94 -14.34 -4.16
N VAL A 146 -17.17 -13.06 -4.39
CA VAL A 146 -18.46 -12.59 -4.93
C VAL A 146 -18.66 -13.00 -6.39
N LEU A 147 -17.58 -13.10 -7.19
CA LEU A 147 -17.63 -13.65 -8.55
C LEU A 147 -18.04 -15.12 -8.54
N ALA A 148 -17.43 -15.93 -7.66
CA ALA A 148 -17.75 -17.34 -7.52
C ALA A 148 -19.18 -17.54 -7.03
N LEU A 149 -19.63 -16.74 -6.05
CA LEU A 149 -21.00 -16.78 -5.51
C LEU A 149 -22.03 -16.35 -6.56
N ALA A 150 -21.74 -15.32 -7.37
CA ALA A 150 -22.60 -14.86 -8.45
C ALA A 150 -22.76 -15.95 -9.54
N ASN A 151 -21.66 -16.64 -9.85
CA ASN A 151 -21.68 -17.77 -10.76
C ASN A 151 -22.49 -18.94 -10.20
N ALA A 152 -22.25 -19.34 -8.94
CA ALA A 152 -22.96 -20.46 -8.31
C ALA A 152 -24.48 -20.20 -8.16
N SER A 153 -24.87 -18.93 -8.04
CA SER A 153 -26.27 -18.50 -7.94
C SER A 153 -26.96 -18.30 -9.30
N SER A 154 -26.26 -18.52 -10.40
CA SER A 154 -26.84 -18.40 -11.74
C SER A 154 -27.75 -19.60 -12.09
N LYS A 155 -28.63 -19.46 -13.09
CA LYS A 155 -29.46 -20.58 -13.56
C LYS A 155 -28.63 -21.69 -14.23
N GLU A 156 -27.51 -21.28 -14.83
CA GLU A 156 -26.56 -22.17 -15.50
C GLU A 156 -25.17 -21.84 -14.95
N PRO A 157 -24.79 -22.43 -13.78
CA PRO A 157 -23.50 -22.16 -13.17
C PRO A 157 -22.36 -22.71 -14.04
N MET A 158 -21.43 -21.84 -14.41
CA MET A 158 -20.23 -22.27 -15.13
C MET A 158 -19.29 -23.02 -14.19
N ARG A 159 -18.64 -24.04 -14.72
CA ARG A 159 -17.57 -24.76 -14.01
C ARG A 159 -16.26 -23.97 -14.10
N TRP A 160 -15.62 -23.71 -12.98
CA TRP A 160 -14.32 -23.08 -12.94
C TRP A 160 -13.22 -24.08 -13.30
N VAL A 161 -12.41 -23.76 -14.28
CA VAL A 161 -11.20 -24.49 -14.64
C VAL A 161 -10.01 -23.70 -14.10
N LEU A 162 -9.28 -24.28 -13.16
CA LEU A 162 -8.20 -23.64 -12.43
C LEU A 162 -6.89 -24.40 -12.63
N PRO A 163 -5.90 -23.84 -13.36
CA PRO A 163 -4.57 -24.44 -13.39
C PRO A 163 -3.97 -24.46 -11.97
N ARG A 164 -3.38 -25.59 -11.57
CA ARG A 164 -2.78 -25.72 -10.22
C ARG A 164 -1.71 -24.68 -9.95
N VAL A 165 -0.97 -24.28 -10.97
CA VAL A 165 0.03 -23.21 -10.87
C VAL A 165 -0.59 -21.85 -10.53
N ASP A 166 -1.88 -21.64 -10.85
CA ASP A 166 -2.65 -20.44 -10.52
C ASP A 166 -3.36 -20.53 -9.14
N CYS A 167 -3.21 -21.65 -8.40
CA CYS A 167 -3.67 -21.78 -7.02
C CYS A 167 -2.81 -20.93 -6.07
N VAL A 168 -2.65 -19.67 -6.38
CA VAL A 168 -1.84 -18.71 -5.62
C VAL A 168 -2.59 -18.21 -4.38
N ARG A 169 -1.86 -17.63 -3.43
CA ARG A 169 -2.45 -16.86 -2.33
C ARG A 169 -2.64 -15.41 -2.78
N LEU A 170 -3.84 -14.90 -2.58
CA LEU A 170 -4.12 -13.49 -2.81
C LEU A 170 -3.62 -12.69 -1.58
N PRO A 171 -2.75 -11.70 -1.75
CA PRO A 171 -2.30 -10.86 -0.65
C PRO A 171 -3.48 -10.18 0.02
N GLN A 172 -3.41 -10.09 1.33
CA GLN A 172 -4.35 -9.31 2.14
C GLN A 172 -3.55 -8.63 3.24
N ALA A 173 -3.72 -7.34 3.39
CA ALA A 173 -3.03 -6.57 4.41
C ALA A 173 -3.36 -7.10 5.81
N GLY A 174 -2.34 -7.21 6.66
CA GLY A 174 -2.49 -7.66 8.04
C GLY A 174 -2.81 -9.16 8.22
N ALA A 175 -3.02 -9.92 7.14
CA ALA A 175 -3.20 -11.36 7.22
C ALA A 175 -1.87 -12.08 6.98
N MET A 176 -1.46 -12.95 7.90
CA MET A 176 -0.25 -13.78 7.71
C MET A 176 -0.36 -14.73 6.51
N SER A 177 -1.57 -15.00 6.04
CA SER A 177 -1.85 -15.75 4.82
C SER A 177 -3.13 -15.21 4.19
N GLY A 178 -3.01 -14.58 3.00
CA GLY A 178 -4.18 -14.31 2.16
C GLY A 178 -4.92 -15.58 1.76
N GLY A 179 -6.16 -15.46 1.31
CA GLY A 179 -6.95 -16.59 0.82
C GLY A 179 -6.28 -17.27 -0.36
N ASN A 180 -6.19 -18.60 -0.34
CA ASN A 180 -5.80 -19.37 -1.53
C ASN A 180 -6.97 -19.34 -2.53
N VAL A 181 -6.68 -19.11 -3.79
CA VAL A 181 -7.68 -19.02 -4.88
C VAL A 181 -8.62 -20.24 -4.87
N ARG A 182 -8.07 -21.46 -4.76
CA ARG A 182 -8.87 -22.69 -4.70
C ARG A 182 -9.80 -22.70 -3.46
N ALA A 183 -9.27 -22.39 -2.28
CA ALA A 183 -10.04 -22.39 -1.04
C ALA A 183 -11.19 -21.35 -1.09
N ILE A 184 -10.98 -20.20 -1.73
CA ILE A 184 -12.03 -19.19 -1.90
C ILE A 184 -13.16 -19.71 -2.79
N LEU A 185 -12.84 -20.39 -3.89
CA LEU A 185 -13.82 -21.01 -4.78
C LEU A 185 -14.61 -22.10 -4.05
N ASP A 186 -13.94 -22.95 -3.28
CA ASP A 186 -14.58 -24.01 -2.48
C ASP A 186 -15.51 -23.42 -1.40
N PHE A 187 -15.07 -22.34 -0.74
CA PHE A 187 -15.89 -21.67 0.26
C PHE A 187 -17.16 -21.05 -0.32
N ALA A 188 -17.11 -20.64 -1.59
CA ALA A 188 -18.26 -20.14 -2.35
C ALA A 188 -19.11 -21.28 -2.95
N ASN A 189 -18.83 -22.55 -2.65
CA ASN A 189 -19.44 -23.74 -3.26
C ASN A 189 -19.37 -23.73 -4.81
N ALA A 190 -18.31 -23.18 -5.36
CA ALA A 190 -18.11 -23.16 -6.81
C ALA A 190 -17.65 -24.51 -7.33
N HIS A 191 -18.27 -24.98 -8.41
CA HIS A 191 -17.82 -26.21 -9.06
C HIS A 191 -16.49 -25.96 -9.77
N THR A 192 -15.39 -26.54 -9.23
CA THR A 192 -14.02 -26.25 -9.68
C THR A 192 -13.30 -27.53 -10.10
N THR A 193 -12.66 -27.50 -11.26
CA THR A 193 -11.75 -28.55 -11.75
C THR A 193 -10.33 -27.97 -11.80
N GLU A 194 -9.41 -28.62 -11.09
CA GLU A 194 -7.99 -28.31 -11.18
C GLU A 194 -7.33 -29.06 -12.33
N ILE A 195 -6.44 -28.38 -13.08
CA ILE A 195 -5.72 -28.94 -14.22
C ILE A 195 -4.21 -28.72 -14.09
N GLY A 196 -3.43 -29.56 -14.77
CA GLY A 196 -1.97 -29.46 -14.78
C GLY A 196 -1.31 -29.78 -13.45
N THR A 197 -0.13 -29.25 -13.25
CA THR A 197 0.71 -29.44 -12.06
C THR A 197 0.97 -28.13 -11.33
N ASN A 198 1.66 -28.17 -10.19
CA ASN A 198 2.09 -26.95 -9.47
C ASN A 198 3.20 -26.16 -10.21
N GLN A 199 3.76 -26.70 -11.26
CA GLN A 199 4.88 -26.11 -12.00
C GLN A 199 4.52 -25.74 -13.44
N ASP A 200 3.56 -26.45 -14.05
CA ASP A 200 3.17 -26.21 -15.44
C ASP A 200 1.75 -26.76 -15.73
N CYS A 201 1.16 -26.22 -16.80
CA CYS A 201 -0.09 -26.68 -17.37
C CYS A 201 0.08 -26.77 -18.90
N MET A 202 -0.06 -27.96 -19.43
CA MET A 202 0.14 -28.23 -20.88
C MET A 202 -1.05 -27.70 -21.69
N PRO A 203 -0.86 -27.37 -22.98
CA PRO A 203 -1.97 -26.95 -23.84
C PRO A 203 -3.12 -27.96 -23.91
N SER A 204 -2.81 -29.28 -23.87
CA SER A 204 -3.81 -30.35 -23.83
C SER A 204 -4.70 -30.28 -22.59
N ASP A 205 -4.12 -30.02 -21.41
CA ASP A 205 -4.86 -29.92 -20.14
C ASP A 205 -5.93 -28.84 -20.21
N PHE A 206 -5.58 -27.68 -20.79
CA PHE A 206 -6.52 -26.60 -21.03
C PHE A 206 -7.63 -26.98 -22.00
N VAL A 207 -7.26 -27.48 -23.18
CA VAL A 207 -8.23 -27.79 -24.25
C VAL A 207 -9.22 -28.86 -23.78
N GLU A 208 -8.75 -29.97 -23.21
CA GLU A 208 -9.59 -31.07 -22.71
C GLU A 208 -10.60 -30.60 -21.66
N SER A 209 -10.14 -29.75 -20.73
CA SER A 209 -10.99 -29.26 -19.64
C SER A 209 -11.92 -28.12 -20.02
N LEU A 210 -11.58 -27.32 -21.04
CA LEU A 210 -12.39 -26.19 -21.49
C LEU A 210 -13.40 -26.59 -22.59
N HIS A 211 -13.32 -27.82 -23.15
CA HIS A 211 -14.28 -28.31 -24.15
C HIS A 211 -15.69 -28.50 -23.59
N GLU A 212 -15.85 -28.64 -22.28
CA GLU A 212 -17.17 -28.79 -21.68
C GLU A 212 -17.95 -27.48 -21.75
N ILE A 213 -19.20 -27.55 -22.13
CA ILE A 213 -20.11 -26.38 -22.18
C ILE A 213 -20.21 -25.77 -20.82
N GLY A 214 -20.09 -24.42 -20.75
CA GLY A 214 -20.16 -23.68 -19.49
C GLY A 214 -18.88 -23.73 -18.65
N ALA A 215 -17.72 -23.96 -19.27
CA ALA A 215 -16.44 -23.81 -18.58
C ALA A 215 -15.99 -22.34 -18.53
N ARG A 216 -15.38 -21.98 -17.41
CA ARG A 216 -14.73 -20.66 -17.18
C ARG A 216 -13.30 -20.88 -16.72
N LEU A 217 -12.35 -20.41 -17.51
CA LEU A 217 -10.95 -20.41 -17.14
C LEU A 217 -10.67 -19.30 -16.10
N LEU A 218 -9.96 -19.64 -15.02
CA LEU A 218 -9.43 -18.68 -14.06
C LEU A 218 -7.91 -18.67 -14.13
N LEU A 219 -7.34 -17.51 -14.46
CA LEU A 219 -5.91 -17.23 -14.45
C LEU A 219 -5.59 -16.26 -13.30
N ALA A 220 -4.47 -16.45 -12.61
CA ALA A 220 -4.13 -15.66 -11.43
C ALA A 220 -2.64 -15.35 -11.30
N SER A 221 -1.94 -15.02 -12.37
CA SER A 221 -0.53 -14.59 -12.38
C SER A 221 0.36 -15.45 -11.46
N PRO A 222 0.66 -16.72 -11.80
CA PRO A 222 1.35 -17.66 -10.92
C PRO A 222 2.74 -17.15 -10.51
N ASN A 223 2.96 -16.98 -9.22
CA ASN A 223 4.22 -16.48 -8.65
C ASN A 223 5.36 -17.52 -8.63
N ALA A 224 5.03 -18.80 -8.76
CA ALA A 224 6.02 -19.87 -8.83
C ALA A 224 6.79 -19.87 -10.15
N LEU A 225 6.24 -19.27 -11.22
CA LEU A 225 6.85 -19.26 -12.55
C LEU A 225 7.72 -18.01 -12.77
N PRO A 226 8.88 -18.13 -13.46
CA PRO A 226 9.60 -17.00 -14.03
C PRO A 226 8.71 -16.15 -14.95
N ALA A 227 9.07 -14.89 -15.18
CA ALA A 227 8.25 -13.96 -15.96
C ALA A 227 7.91 -14.48 -17.37
N GLU A 228 8.89 -15.05 -18.07
CA GLU A 228 8.71 -15.64 -19.41
C GLU A 228 7.74 -16.80 -19.38
N SER A 229 7.92 -17.73 -18.44
CA SER A 229 7.04 -18.89 -18.29
C SER A 229 5.61 -18.49 -17.89
N ARG A 230 5.43 -17.39 -17.13
CA ARG A 230 4.09 -16.84 -16.84
C ARG A 230 3.40 -16.33 -18.09
N PHE A 231 4.14 -15.65 -18.96
CA PHE A 231 3.60 -15.17 -20.23
C PHE A 231 3.16 -16.33 -21.14
N GLU A 232 4.01 -17.36 -21.27
CA GLU A 232 3.68 -18.56 -22.04
C GLU A 232 2.46 -19.30 -21.47
N HIS A 233 2.43 -19.52 -20.16
CA HIS A 233 1.32 -20.17 -19.46
C HIS A 233 0.00 -19.44 -19.73
N ARG A 234 -0.02 -18.12 -19.54
CA ARG A 234 -1.18 -17.28 -19.86
C ARG A 234 -1.61 -17.39 -21.31
N SER A 235 -0.68 -17.31 -22.25
CA SER A 235 -0.93 -17.40 -23.69
C SER A 235 -1.54 -18.74 -24.07
N ARG A 236 -1.07 -19.86 -23.50
CA ARG A 236 -1.64 -21.20 -23.69
C ARG A 236 -3.09 -21.26 -23.21
N GLY A 237 -3.37 -20.77 -22.02
CA GLY A 237 -4.73 -20.72 -21.45
C GLY A 237 -5.69 -19.89 -22.31
N LEU A 238 -5.28 -18.68 -22.70
CA LEU A 238 -6.10 -17.81 -23.57
C LEU A 238 -6.34 -18.40 -24.95
N SER A 239 -5.33 -19.02 -25.55
CA SER A 239 -5.48 -19.72 -26.83
C SER A 239 -6.48 -20.86 -26.75
N ALA A 240 -6.42 -21.67 -25.69
CA ALA A 240 -7.37 -22.78 -25.48
C ALA A 240 -8.80 -22.26 -25.21
N ALA A 241 -8.95 -21.21 -24.41
CA ALA A 241 -10.24 -20.57 -24.15
C ALA A 241 -10.86 -20.02 -25.45
N LYS A 242 -10.07 -19.38 -26.30
CA LYS A 242 -10.51 -18.88 -27.60
C LYS A 242 -10.93 -20.04 -28.53
N GLN A 243 -10.19 -21.13 -28.53
CA GLN A 243 -10.48 -22.31 -29.33
C GLN A 243 -11.79 -23.00 -28.92
N THR A 244 -12.06 -23.06 -27.62
CA THR A 244 -13.23 -23.75 -27.06
C THR A 244 -14.44 -22.83 -26.83
N GLY A 245 -14.28 -21.53 -26.95
CA GLY A 245 -15.31 -20.53 -26.62
C GLY A 245 -15.56 -20.39 -25.13
N ALA A 246 -14.65 -20.86 -24.28
CA ALA A 246 -14.77 -20.75 -22.82
C ALA A 246 -14.59 -19.29 -22.34
N SER A 247 -15.34 -18.91 -21.31
CA SER A 247 -15.20 -17.61 -20.65
C SER A 247 -13.89 -17.54 -19.85
N VAL A 248 -13.27 -16.35 -19.78
CA VAL A 248 -12.02 -16.13 -19.05
C VAL A 248 -12.20 -15.08 -17.95
N THR A 249 -11.76 -15.43 -16.74
CA THR A 249 -11.56 -14.51 -15.63
C THR A 249 -10.07 -14.44 -15.31
N GLU A 250 -9.51 -13.24 -15.22
CA GLU A 250 -8.11 -13.06 -14.85
C GLU A 250 -7.96 -12.19 -13.59
N ILE A 251 -7.16 -12.65 -12.64
CA ILE A 251 -6.75 -11.86 -11.47
C ILE A 251 -5.38 -11.24 -11.80
N LEU A 252 -5.39 -9.97 -12.18
CA LEU A 252 -4.19 -9.20 -12.52
C LEU A 252 -3.60 -8.57 -11.26
N MET A 253 -2.79 -9.34 -10.52
CA MET A 253 -2.11 -8.81 -9.33
C MET A 253 -1.07 -7.72 -9.69
N ASP A 254 -0.51 -7.78 -10.90
CA ASP A 254 0.42 -6.84 -11.50
C ASP A 254 -0.25 -5.91 -12.53
N GLY A 255 -1.57 -5.76 -12.44
CA GLY A 255 -2.34 -4.86 -13.29
C GLY A 255 -2.01 -3.39 -13.03
N ALA A 256 -1.72 -2.64 -14.09
CA ALA A 256 -1.40 -1.22 -14.06
C ALA A 256 -2.26 -0.42 -15.05
N ILE A 257 -2.40 0.88 -14.82
CA ILE A 257 -3.04 1.80 -15.78
C ILE A 257 -2.03 2.18 -16.87
N HIS A 258 -0.76 2.32 -16.52
CA HIS A 258 0.31 2.75 -17.41
C HIS A 258 1.27 1.59 -17.73
N ASP A 259 1.95 1.69 -18.87
CA ASP A 259 3.04 0.77 -19.20
C ASP A 259 4.26 1.06 -18.32
N LEU A 260 4.66 0.08 -17.52
CA LEU A 260 5.79 0.15 -16.58
C LEU A 260 7.00 -0.64 -17.06
N THR A 261 7.00 -1.16 -18.28
CA THR A 261 8.12 -1.96 -18.83
C THR A 261 9.41 -1.15 -18.91
N GLY A 262 9.31 0.16 -19.17
CA GLY A 262 10.45 1.07 -19.13
C GLY A 262 11.14 1.21 -17.77
N LEU A 263 10.49 0.77 -16.69
CA LEU A 263 11.08 0.68 -15.34
C LEU A 263 11.71 -0.70 -15.05
N GLY A 264 11.69 -1.63 -16.01
CA GLY A 264 12.15 -3.00 -15.82
C GLY A 264 11.13 -3.89 -15.10
N LEU A 265 9.87 -3.47 -15.01
CA LEU A 265 8.79 -4.24 -14.40
C LEU A 265 8.01 -5.02 -15.44
N THR A 266 7.65 -6.26 -15.11
CA THR A 266 6.66 -7.02 -15.87
C THR A 266 5.29 -6.72 -15.29
N SER A 267 4.61 -5.73 -15.85
CA SER A 267 3.21 -5.38 -15.51
C SER A 267 2.34 -5.50 -16.74
N LYS A 268 1.02 -5.59 -16.52
CA LYS A 268 0.05 -5.57 -17.61
C LYS A 268 -0.78 -4.31 -17.55
N VAL A 269 -0.88 -3.63 -18.68
CA VAL A 269 -1.83 -2.52 -18.84
C VAL A 269 -3.24 -3.11 -18.89
N ILE A 270 -4.07 -2.75 -17.92
CA ILE A 270 -5.41 -3.32 -17.75
C ILE A 270 -6.26 -3.13 -19.01
N ALA A 271 -6.22 -1.96 -19.62
CA ALA A 271 -6.98 -1.66 -20.83
C ALA A 271 -6.65 -2.59 -22.02
N ASN A 272 -5.40 -3.05 -22.13
CA ASN A 272 -4.97 -3.94 -23.20
C ASN A 272 -5.40 -5.40 -23.00
N SER A 273 -5.81 -5.77 -21.79
CA SER A 273 -6.19 -7.15 -21.48
C SER A 273 -7.49 -7.59 -22.17
N TRP A 274 -8.34 -6.64 -22.57
CA TRP A 274 -9.58 -6.94 -23.28
C TRP A 274 -9.33 -7.49 -24.68
N ASP A 275 -8.26 -7.07 -25.34
CA ASP A 275 -7.88 -7.56 -26.68
C ASP A 275 -7.47 -9.02 -26.66
N ASP A 276 -7.08 -9.54 -25.49
CA ASP A 276 -6.73 -10.94 -25.27
C ASP A 276 -7.96 -11.87 -25.12
N GLY A 277 -9.19 -11.32 -25.11
CA GLY A 277 -10.43 -12.08 -25.01
C GLY A 277 -10.83 -12.41 -23.57
N ILE A 278 -10.43 -11.62 -22.60
CA ILE A 278 -10.82 -11.77 -21.19
C ILE A 278 -12.21 -11.17 -20.97
N ASP A 279 -13.06 -11.85 -20.20
CA ASP A 279 -14.42 -11.40 -19.90
C ASP A 279 -14.51 -10.63 -18.57
N LEU A 280 -13.70 -11.03 -17.59
CA LEU A 280 -13.64 -10.44 -16.25
C LEU A 280 -12.20 -10.28 -15.80
N ILE A 281 -11.91 -9.12 -15.24
CA ILE A 281 -10.61 -8.81 -14.63
C ILE A 281 -10.83 -8.43 -13.18
N VAL A 282 -9.97 -8.94 -12.30
CA VAL A 282 -9.87 -8.51 -10.90
C VAL A 282 -8.51 -7.87 -10.68
N VAL A 283 -8.49 -6.65 -10.12
CA VAL A 283 -7.25 -5.90 -9.87
C VAL A 283 -7.22 -5.45 -8.41
N PRO A 284 -6.09 -5.57 -7.70
CA PRO A 284 -5.93 -4.97 -6.38
C PRO A 284 -5.76 -3.45 -6.48
N GLY A 285 -6.43 -2.70 -5.60
CA GLY A 285 -6.28 -1.25 -5.53
C GLY A 285 -4.96 -0.81 -4.91
N ASP A 286 -4.41 -1.62 -4.02
CA ASP A 286 -3.21 -1.38 -3.22
C ASP A 286 -1.91 -1.95 -3.81
N ALA A 287 -1.91 -2.29 -5.08
CA ALA A 287 -0.71 -2.68 -5.81
C ALA A 287 -0.19 -1.52 -6.69
N LEU A 288 -0.05 -1.74 -8.00
CA LEU A 288 0.47 -0.72 -8.93
C LEU A 288 -0.44 0.48 -9.14
N LEU A 289 -1.71 0.41 -8.72
CA LEU A 289 -2.60 1.56 -8.71
C LEU A 289 -2.25 2.57 -7.62
N GLY A 290 -1.53 2.15 -6.58
CA GLY A 290 -1.10 3.01 -5.46
C GLY A 290 -2.23 3.50 -4.55
N GLY A 291 -3.38 2.85 -4.62
CA GLY A 291 -4.60 3.19 -3.86
C GLY A 291 -4.70 2.44 -2.53
N PRO A 292 -5.87 2.54 -1.87
CA PRO A 292 -6.16 1.78 -0.66
C PRO A 292 -6.40 0.31 -0.96
N GLU A 293 -6.33 -0.55 0.07
CA GLU A 293 -6.74 -1.94 -0.04
C GLU A 293 -8.19 -2.04 -0.52
N CYS A 294 -8.37 -2.62 -1.69
CA CYS A 294 -9.66 -3.00 -2.26
C CYS A 294 -9.45 -3.97 -3.43
N GLY A 295 -10.51 -4.66 -3.81
CA GLY A 295 -10.60 -5.43 -5.05
C GLY A 295 -11.46 -4.69 -6.07
N ILE A 296 -10.97 -4.54 -7.29
CA ILE A 296 -11.68 -3.89 -8.40
C ILE A 296 -12.06 -4.97 -9.39
N ILE A 297 -13.35 -5.18 -9.61
CA ILE A 297 -13.89 -6.12 -10.58
C ILE A 297 -14.31 -5.35 -11.82
N LEU A 298 -13.76 -5.72 -12.95
CA LEU A 298 -13.97 -5.08 -14.24
C LEU A 298 -14.57 -6.10 -15.22
N GLY A 299 -15.50 -5.68 -16.07
CA GLY A 299 -16.10 -6.58 -17.06
C GLY A 299 -17.21 -5.97 -17.87
N LYS A 300 -17.99 -6.84 -18.55
CA LYS A 300 -19.19 -6.44 -19.28
C LYS A 300 -20.32 -6.12 -18.30
N GLN A 301 -21.18 -5.17 -18.66
CA GLN A 301 -22.33 -4.76 -17.84
C GLN A 301 -23.21 -5.96 -17.45
N SER A 302 -23.58 -6.80 -18.43
CA SER A 302 -24.45 -7.97 -18.21
C SER A 302 -23.86 -9.00 -17.25
N THR A 303 -22.52 -9.16 -17.25
CA THR A 303 -21.83 -10.09 -16.36
C THR A 303 -21.77 -9.55 -14.93
N LEU A 304 -21.63 -8.23 -14.76
CA LEU A 304 -21.50 -7.62 -13.44
C LEU A 304 -22.82 -7.29 -12.74
N GLU A 305 -23.97 -7.40 -13.43
CA GLU A 305 -25.29 -7.15 -12.80
C GLU A 305 -25.58 -8.10 -11.63
N SER A 306 -25.26 -9.40 -11.78
CA SER A 306 -25.41 -10.38 -10.70
C SER A 306 -24.45 -10.12 -9.54
N VAL A 307 -23.22 -9.71 -9.85
CA VAL A 307 -22.20 -9.35 -8.85
C VAL A 307 -22.65 -8.11 -8.06
N LEU A 308 -23.13 -7.07 -8.74
CA LEU A 308 -23.68 -5.87 -8.10
C LEU A 308 -24.83 -6.22 -7.16
N LYS A 309 -25.78 -7.03 -7.62
CA LYS A 309 -26.91 -7.46 -6.79
C LYS A 309 -26.45 -8.19 -5.53
N ILE A 310 -25.47 -9.06 -5.62
CA ILE A 310 -24.92 -9.79 -4.48
C ILE A 310 -24.18 -8.85 -3.54
N THR A 311 -23.29 -8.00 -4.07
CA THR A 311 -22.55 -7.05 -3.25
C THR A 311 -23.44 -6.07 -2.51
N ASP A 312 -24.54 -5.61 -3.14
CA ASP A 312 -25.52 -4.74 -2.52
C ASP A 312 -26.32 -5.48 -1.44
N THR A 313 -26.79 -6.69 -1.75
CA THR A 313 -27.60 -7.48 -0.82
C THR A 313 -26.83 -7.88 0.44
N LEU A 314 -25.56 -8.22 0.29
CA LEU A 314 -24.70 -8.68 1.38
C LEU A 314 -23.86 -7.57 2.02
N GLY A 315 -23.94 -6.33 1.53
CA GLY A 315 -23.13 -5.22 2.02
C GLY A 315 -21.63 -5.40 1.76
N LEU A 316 -21.26 -6.07 0.66
CA LEU A 316 -19.87 -6.39 0.32
C LEU A 316 -19.21 -5.36 -0.61
N GLN A 317 -19.78 -4.19 -0.78
CA GLN A 317 -19.11 -3.08 -1.46
C GLN A 317 -18.02 -2.47 -0.56
N ALA A 318 -16.98 -1.94 -1.17
CA ALA A 318 -15.97 -1.17 -0.45
C ALA A 318 -16.60 0.05 0.23
N SER A 319 -16.06 0.45 1.38
CA SER A 319 -16.55 1.61 2.13
C SER A 319 -16.44 2.91 1.32
N SER A 320 -17.26 3.90 1.63
CA SER A 320 -17.16 5.22 0.98
C SER A 320 -15.80 5.88 1.19
N ILE A 321 -15.15 5.62 2.33
CA ILE A 321 -13.80 6.12 2.62
C ILE A 321 -12.78 5.49 1.66
N THR A 322 -12.83 4.17 1.50
CA THR A 322 -11.98 3.43 0.56
C THR A 322 -12.21 3.89 -0.88
N LYS A 323 -13.48 4.00 -1.30
CA LYS A 323 -13.83 4.48 -2.65
C LYS A 323 -13.33 5.90 -2.91
N ALA A 324 -13.41 6.79 -1.92
CA ALA A 324 -12.94 8.16 -2.06
C ALA A 324 -11.42 8.26 -2.11
N ALA A 325 -10.70 7.48 -1.29
CA ALA A 325 -9.26 7.38 -1.37
C ALA A 325 -8.82 6.85 -2.75
N LEU A 326 -9.46 5.79 -3.23
CA LEU A 326 -9.19 5.24 -4.57
C LEU A 326 -9.45 6.28 -5.66
N LEU A 327 -10.60 6.98 -5.63
CA LEU A 327 -10.93 8.03 -6.60
C LEU A 327 -9.82 9.10 -6.65
N ARG A 328 -9.37 9.58 -5.49
CA ARG A 328 -8.33 10.62 -5.43
C ARG A 328 -6.98 10.11 -5.90
N THR A 329 -6.61 8.89 -5.56
CA THR A 329 -5.37 8.26 -6.07
C THR A 329 -5.40 8.17 -7.60
N LEU A 330 -6.51 7.69 -8.18
CA LEU A 330 -6.64 7.56 -9.63
C LEU A 330 -6.62 8.92 -10.33
N GLN A 331 -7.26 9.94 -9.77
CA GLN A 331 -7.19 11.32 -10.28
C GLN A 331 -5.78 11.91 -10.21
N ALA A 332 -5.02 11.55 -9.19
CA ALA A 332 -3.61 11.96 -9.04
C ALA A 332 -2.64 11.14 -9.91
N SER A 333 -3.13 10.21 -10.73
CA SER A 333 -2.33 9.28 -11.54
C SER A 333 -2.82 9.15 -12.99
N GLU A 334 -3.53 10.12 -13.51
CA GLU A 334 -4.11 10.06 -14.87
C GLU A 334 -3.04 9.97 -15.97
N SER A 335 -1.83 10.50 -15.73
CA SER A 335 -0.67 10.32 -16.62
C SER A 335 0.44 9.53 -15.95
N PHE A 336 1.33 8.93 -16.75
CA PHE A 336 2.50 8.22 -16.23
C PHE A 336 3.39 9.11 -15.35
N GLU A 337 3.58 10.38 -15.73
CA GLU A 337 4.37 11.33 -14.93
C GLU A 337 3.71 11.67 -13.59
N GLN A 338 2.39 11.75 -13.54
CA GLN A 338 1.65 11.91 -12.29
C GLN A 338 1.70 10.64 -11.44
N TRP A 339 1.54 9.46 -12.06
CA TRP A 339 1.67 8.18 -11.37
C TRP A 339 3.04 8.03 -10.71
N ARG A 340 4.11 8.45 -11.36
CA ARG A 340 5.48 8.46 -10.79
C ARG A 340 5.61 9.32 -9.53
N GLN A 341 4.71 10.25 -9.28
CA GLN A 341 4.69 11.09 -8.08
C GLN A 341 3.91 10.45 -6.93
N LEU A 342 3.10 9.43 -7.20
CA LEU A 342 2.51 8.64 -6.11
C LEU A 342 3.62 7.95 -5.29
N PRO A 343 3.44 7.70 -3.99
CA PRO A 343 4.46 7.04 -3.17
C PRO A 343 4.98 5.74 -3.82
N ILE A 344 4.09 4.88 -4.31
CA ILE A 344 4.51 3.65 -5.00
C ILE A 344 5.25 3.93 -6.31
N GLY A 345 4.75 4.87 -7.11
CA GLY A 345 5.39 5.28 -8.36
C GLY A 345 6.78 5.87 -8.14
N ALA A 346 6.94 6.73 -7.14
CA ALA A 346 8.22 7.30 -6.73
C ALA A 346 9.21 6.20 -6.29
N SER A 347 8.77 5.27 -5.42
CA SER A 347 9.60 4.15 -4.97
C SER A 347 10.07 3.28 -6.12
N LEU A 348 9.20 2.98 -7.11
CA LEU A 348 9.52 2.14 -8.26
C LEU A 348 10.38 2.86 -9.31
N SER A 349 10.17 4.17 -9.53
CA SER A 349 10.80 4.93 -10.62
C SER A 349 12.06 5.71 -10.24
N THR A 350 12.38 5.83 -8.93
CA THR A 350 13.58 6.54 -8.48
C THR A 350 14.85 5.91 -9.06
N SER A 351 15.69 6.74 -9.69
CA SER A 351 16.93 6.28 -10.31
C SER A 351 17.92 5.75 -9.29
N LEU A 352 18.78 4.79 -9.72
CA LEU A 352 19.84 4.24 -8.86
C LEU A 352 20.80 5.32 -8.38
N GLU A 353 21.13 6.28 -9.24
CA GLU A 353 22.00 7.43 -8.90
C GLU A 353 21.42 8.25 -7.74
N ASN A 354 20.12 8.56 -7.77
CA ASN A 354 19.46 9.28 -6.69
C ASN A 354 19.53 8.50 -5.38
N LEU A 355 19.24 7.19 -5.43
CA LEU A 355 19.34 6.31 -4.25
C LEU A 355 20.77 6.24 -3.70
N GLN A 356 21.79 6.20 -4.56
CA GLN A 356 23.19 6.23 -4.16
C GLN A 356 23.58 7.54 -3.48
N ASN A 357 23.13 8.68 -4.04
CA ASN A 357 23.37 10.00 -3.47
C ASN A 357 22.69 10.15 -2.09
N ARG A 358 21.47 9.64 -1.92
CA ARG A 358 20.78 9.58 -0.62
C ARG A 358 21.53 8.71 0.37
N ALA A 359 21.93 7.49 -0.04
CA ALA A 359 22.71 6.57 0.79
C ALA A 359 24.03 7.20 1.28
N GLY A 360 24.75 7.89 0.39
CA GLY A 360 25.98 8.60 0.75
C GLY A 360 25.77 9.68 1.81
N ARG A 361 24.68 10.47 1.72
CA ARG A 361 24.33 11.46 2.74
C ARG A 361 24.00 10.80 4.07
N LEU A 362 23.20 9.74 4.07
CA LEU A 362 22.87 8.99 5.28
C LEU A 362 24.10 8.40 5.96
N VAL A 363 25.02 7.80 5.20
CA VAL A 363 26.28 7.28 5.74
C VAL A 363 27.06 8.38 6.45
N THR A 364 27.20 9.56 5.83
CA THR A 364 27.91 10.70 6.46
C THR A 364 27.28 11.12 7.78
N GLN A 365 25.95 11.15 7.83
CA GLN A 365 25.20 11.56 9.03
C GLN A 365 25.22 10.49 10.13
N LEU A 366 25.12 9.22 9.77
CA LEU A 366 25.11 8.10 10.71
C LEU A 366 26.50 7.73 11.23
N ALA A 367 27.58 8.12 10.54
CA ALA A 367 28.96 7.84 10.96
C ALA A 367 29.33 8.45 12.32
N SER A 368 28.58 9.43 12.80
CA SER A 368 28.79 10.02 14.13
C SER A 368 28.29 9.16 15.30
N ASN A 369 27.48 8.14 15.04
CA ASN A 369 26.96 7.26 16.09
C ASN A 369 28.06 6.32 16.60
N THR A 370 28.42 6.44 17.87
CA THR A 370 29.52 5.71 18.51
C THR A 370 29.22 4.22 18.74
N THR A 371 27.96 3.80 18.60
CA THR A 371 27.54 2.38 18.72
C THR A 371 27.79 1.60 17.43
N PHE A 372 28.03 2.30 16.31
CA PHE A 372 28.37 1.71 15.04
C PHE A 372 29.91 1.59 14.90
N GLU A 373 30.39 0.44 14.45
CA GLU A 373 31.79 0.23 14.11
C GLU A 373 32.12 0.98 12.81
N ARG A 374 31.23 0.81 11.82
CA ARG A 374 31.30 1.50 10.53
C ARG A 374 29.92 1.56 9.88
N VAL A 375 29.75 2.53 8.99
CA VAL A 375 28.58 2.67 8.12
C VAL A 375 29.07 2.82 6.69
N THR A 376 28.54 2.04 5.76
CA THR A 376 28.94 2.03 4.35
C THR A 376 27.74 1.98 3.41
N THR A 377 27.96 2.20 2.12
CA THR A 377 26.95 2.00 1.09
C THR A 377 27.26 0.76 0.26
N ALA A 378 26.22 0.11 -0.25
CA ALA A 378 26.36 -0.93 -1.26
C ALA A 378 25.24 -0.84 -2.29
N ARG A 379 25.53 -1.28 -3.53
CA ARG A 379 24.50 -1.52 -4.55
C ARG A 379 23.88 -2.89 -4.32
N LYS A 380 22.58 -2.99 -4.42
CA LYS A 380 21.83 -4.23 -4.23
C LYS A 380 20.68 -4.33 -5.23
N SER A 381 20.52 -5.50 -5.84
CA SER A 381 19.32 -5.83 -6.58
C SER A 381 18.28 -6.36 -5.60
N CYS A 382 17.23 -5.59 -5.35
CA CYS A 382 16.21 -5.90 -4.37
C CYS A 382 14.99 -6.52 -5.03
N ARG A 383 14.45 -7.57 -4.41
CA ARG A 383 13.13 -8.08 -4.71
C ARG A 383 12.10 -7.06 -4.19
N ILE A 384 11.14 -6.66 -5.05
CA ILE A 384 10.19 -5.61 -4.69
C ILE A 384 9.00 -6.12 -3.86
N GLY A 385 8.87 -7.43 -3.69
CA GLY A 385 7.80 -7.99 -2.85
C GLY A 385 7.74 -9.50 -2.85
N ALA A 386 6.69 -10.02 -2.24
CA ALA A 386 6.34 -11.43 -2.16
C ALA A 386 5.30 -11.80 -3.24
N GLY A 387 4.94 -13.08 -3.33
CA GLY A 387 3.93 -13.56 -4.27
C GLY A 387 4.33 -13.28 -5.72
N VAL A 388 3.43 -12.68 -6.49
CA VAL A 388 3.65 -12.33 -7.91
C VAL A 388 4.86 -11.41 -8.12
N TRP A 389 5.28 -10.69 -7.08
CA TRP A 389 6.42 -9.77 -7.07
C TRP A 389 7.75 -10.45 -6.75
N SER A 390 7.75 -11.74 -6.38
CA SER A 390 8.94 -12.45 -5.89
C SER A 390 10.06 -12.55 -6.93
N ASN A 391 9.71 -12.59 -8.21
CA ASN A 391 10.65 -12.66 -9.33
C ASN A 391 10.96 -11.28 -9.94
N GLN A 392 10.35 -10.21 -9.45
CA GLN A 392 10.61 -8.85 -9.93
C GLN A 392 11.66 -8.18 -9.03
N ARG A 393 12.70 -7.68 -9.66
CA ARG A 393 13.84 -7.06 -8.95
C ARG A 393 14.14 -5.69 -9.54
N LEU A 394 14.47 -4.76 -8.66
CA LEU A 394 14.96 -3.43 -9.04
C LEU A 394 16.27 -3.15 -8.33
N ASP A 395 17.15 -2.44 -9.02
CA ASP A 395 18.39 -1.98 -8.41
C ASP A 395 18.12 -0.91 -7.36
N SER A 396 18.80 -1.01 -6.23
CA SER A 396 18.74 -0.06 -5.12
C SER A 396 20.13 0.20 -4.57
N SER A 397 20.25 1.24 -3.74
CA SER A 397 21.36 1.45 -2.84
C SER A 397 20.95 1.09 -1.43
N THR A 398 21.87 0.55 -0.65
CA THR A 398 21.68 0.23 0.77
C THR A 398 22.64 1.02 1.62
N VAL A 399 22.22 1.36 2.84
CA VAL A 399 23.11 1.75 3.92
C VAL A 399 23.34 0.53 4.79
N GLN A 400 24.60 0.11 4.92
CA GLN A 400 25.04 -1.02 5.74
C GLN A 400 25.59 -0.49 7.05
N ILE A 401 25.00 -0.91 8.17
CA ILE A 401 25.36 -0.51 9.53
C ILE A 401 25.99 -1.71 10.23
N PHE A 402 27.25 -1.61 10.59
CA PHE A 402 28.00 -2.64 11.32
C PHE A 402 27.98 -2.31 12.82
N PRO A 403 27.33 -3.12 13.66
CA PRO A 403 27.31 -2.91 15.10
C PRO A 403 28.68 -3.11 15.74
N LYS A 404 29.04 -2.31 16.76
CA LYS A 404 30.32 -2.42 17.47
C LYS A 404 30.30 -3.45 18.59
N SER A 405 29.21 -3.51 19.37
CA SER A 405 29.19 -4.26 20.64
C SER A 405 28.02 -5.22 20.79
N VAL A 406 27.08 -5.20 19.87
CA VAL A 406 25.88 -6.05 19.87
C VAL A 406 25.77 -6.82 18.56
N SER A 407 24.97 -7.88 18.52
CA SER A 407 24.72 -8.58 17.26
C SER A 407 23.85 -7.73 16.32
N PRO A 408 23.94 -7.94 14.99
CA PRO A 408 23.04 -7.27 14.04
C PRO A 408 21.54 -7.50 14.37
N SER A 409 21.18 -8.72 14.79
CA SER A 409 19.80 -9.03 15.19
C SER A 409 19.36 -8.21 16.40
N ALA A 410 20.18 -8.13 17.46
CA ALA A 410 19.85 -7.35 18.65
C ALA A 410 19.70 -5.84 18.35
N MET A 411 20.54 -5.30 17.44
CA MET A 411 20.41 -3.91 17.01
C MET A 411 19.17 -3.70 16.14
N ALA A 412 18.81 -4.63 15.26
CA ALA A 412 17.59 -4.55 14.47
C ALA A 412 16.34 -4.61 15.35
N ASP A 413 16.36 -5.40 16.43
CA ASP A 413 15.28 -5.42 17.44
C ASP A 413 15.15 -4.04 18.11
N GLN A 414 16.28 -3.39 18.46
CA GLN A 414 16.26 -2.03 19.00
C GLN A 414 15.68 -1.02 18.00
N PHE A 415 16.02 -1.13 16.70
CA PHE A 415 15.46 -0.26 15.67
C PHE A 415 13.95 -0.47 15.52
N SER A 416 13.47 -1.71 15.62
CA SER A 416 12.05 -2.05 15.45
C SER A 416 11.18 -1.71 16.67
N THR A 417 11.79 -1.46 17.83
CA THR A 417 11.09 -1.14 19.09
C THR A 417 11.25 0.31 19.54
N GLY A 418 11.94 1.14 18.76
CA GLY A 418 12.13 2.57 19.03
C GLY A 418 10.83 3.39 18.94
N GLU A 419 10.91 4.67 19.23
CA GLU A 419 9.76 5.60 19.12
C GLU A 419 9.22 5.66 17.69
N LEU A 420 10.09 5.57 16.69
CA LEU A 420 9.78 5.38 15.29
C LEU A 420 10.40 4.06 14.83
N PRO A 421 9.65 2.96 14.76
CA PRO A 421 10.17 1.67 14.32
C PRO A 421 10.81 1.74 12.95
N ILE A 422 12.01 1.18 12.79
CA ILE A 422 12.71 1.03 11.52
C ILE A 422 12.85 -0.46 11.26
N TRP A 423 12.16 -0.97 10.23
CA TRP A 423 12.27 -2.37 9.83
C TRP A 423 13.32 -2.52 8.75
N ALA A 424 14.38 -3.22 9.06
CA ALA A 424 15.55 -3.39 8.23
C ALA A 424 15.86 -4.87 7.95
N ASN A 425 16.72 -5.12 6.97
CA ASN A 425 17.22 -6.48 6.71
C ASN A 425 18.42 -6.77 7.60
N VAL A 426 18.43 -7.96 8.22
CA VAL A 426 19.53 -8.43 9.07
C VAL A 426 20.41 -9.38 8.26
N GLN A 427 21.71 -9.11 8.23
CA GLN A 427 22.73 -9.96 7.67
C GLN A 427 23.57 -10.57 8.82
N SER A 428 24.52 -11.44 8.48
CA SER A 428 25.36 -12.11 9.49
C SER A 428 26.22 -11.14 10.32
N ASP A 429 26.67 -10.04 9.72
CA ASP A 429 27.63 -9.09 10.29
C ASP A 429 27.14 -7.63 10.29
N HIS A 430 26.02 -7.33 9.64
CA HIS A 430 25.49 -5.96 9.53
C HIS A 430 23.96 -5.91 9.37
N ILE A 431 23.41 -4.70 9.45
CA ILE A 431 22.02 -4.37 9.13
C ILE A 431 22.00 -3.58 7.83
N GLU A 432 21.03 -3.84 6.97
CA GLU A 432 20.85 -3.11 5.71
C GLU A 432 19.56 -2.27 5.74
N LEU A 433 19.71 -0.98 5.48
CA LEU A 433 18.61 -0.08 5.16
C LEU A 433 18.53 0.07 3.65
N VAL A 434 17.48 -0.43 3.03
CA VAL A 434 17.30 -0.43 1.57
C VAL A 434 16.54 0.82 1.14
N LEU A 435 17.22 1.72 0.43
CA LEU A 435 16.71 3.08 0.13
C LEU A 435 15.47 3.13 -0.76
N ARG A 436 15.19 2.08 -1.54
CA ARG A 436 14.04 2.06 -2.46
C ARG A 436 12.70 2.07 -1.75
N SER A 437 12.61 1.51 -0.55
CA SER A 437 11.39 1.49 0.25
C SER A 437 11.32 2.59 1.31
N ILE A 438 12.37 3.42 1.41
CA ILE A 438 12.45 4.56 2.33
C ILE A 438 12.09 5.83 1.54
N GLU A 439 11.07 6.55 2.00
CA GLU A 439 10.70 7.83 1.40
C GLU A 439 11.76 8.90 1.68
N PRO A 440 11.92 9.90 0.79
CA PRO A 440 12.95 10.93 0.98
C PRO A 440 12.84 11.74 2.28
N ASP A 441 11.63 11.97 2.77
CA ASP A 441 11.35 12.67 4.03
C ASP A 441 11.71 11.84 5.27
N GLU A 442 11.77 10.51 5.13
CA GLU A 442 12.16 9.59 6.20
C GLU A 442 13.67 9.55 6.45
N ASP A 443 14.51 10.00 5.50
CA ASP A 443 15.96 10.07 5.69
C ASP A 443 16.32 10.87 6.96
N ARG A 444 15.66 12.01 7.18
CA ARG A 444 15.85 12.82 8.37
C ARG A 444 15.38 12.12 9.65
N LEU A 445 14.27 11.40 9.57
CA LEU A 445 13.70 10.68 10.72
C LEU A 445 14.62 9.55 11.16
N ILE A 446 15.23 8.82 10.19
CA ILE A 446 16.24 7.80 10.46
C ILE A 446 17.43 8.39 11.23
N VAL A 447 17.94 9.53 10.76
CA VAL A 447 19.07 10.20 11.44
C VAL A 447 18.70 10.66 12.84
N GLN A 448 17.53 11.24 13.03
CA GLN A 448 17.03 11.67 14.35
C GLN A 448 16.87 10.49 15.32
N GLN A 449 16.36 9.36 14.83
CA GLN A 449 16.18 8.17 15.65
C GLN A 449 17.52 7.50 16.01
N LEU A 450 18.44 7.41 15.06
CA LEU A 450 19.69 6.68 15.24
C LEU A 450 20.83 7.55 15.77
N CYS A 451 20.77 8.88 15.65
CA CYS A 451 21.77 9.83 16.14
C CYS A 451 21.11 11.01 16.87
N PRO A 452 20.44 10.78 18.00
CA PRO A 452 19.68 11.82 18.71
C PRO A 452 20.53 13.01 19.16
N ASP A 453 21.83 12.82 19.38
CA ASP A 453 22.73 13.87 19.84
C ASP A 453 23.14 14.88 18.74
N ASN A 454 22.90 14.58 17.47
CA ASN A 454 23.24 15.44 16.32
C ASN A 454 22.15 16.48 15.97
N THR A 455 21.03 16.50 16.66
CA THR A 455 19.88 17.38 16.32
C THR A 455 19.93 18.76 16.99
N GLY A 456 21.07 19.13 17.62
CA GLY A 456 21.26 20.32 18.43
C GLY A 456 22.20 21.38 17.87
N SER A 457 22.56 21.38 16.58
CA SER A 457 23.38 22.45 15.98
C SER A 457 22.66 23.18 14.87
#